data_199ef69150d44558c3ea2b2aadc28447
#
_entry.id   199ef69150d44558c3ea2b2aadc28447
#
_cell.length_a   1.000
_cell.length_b   1.000
_cell.length_c   1.000
_cell.angle_alpha   90.00
_cell.angle_beta   90.00
_cell.angle_gamma   90.00
#
_symmetry.space_group_name_H-M   'P 1'
#
loop_
_entity.id
_entity.type
_entity.pdbx_description
1 polymer ?
#
loop_
_entity_poly.entity_id
_entity_poly.type
_entity_poly.pdbx_seq_one_letter_code
_entity_poly.pdbx_strand_id
1 'polypeptide(L)'
;QRQMCIRDRSKGELKKNMPVETISGVPNPSNARTTHLEALGRLFVGMAPWLELGPDNTQEGQIREKYIRLMTESINHGFNPQSPDYLNFTVTRQPLVDTAFFCQGLLRSPKQIWSKLSAETQKNILNALQQVSKIKPVESNWLLFSAMVEATLLELTGKCNMHPIEYAIMRFKEWYKGDSWYGDGINLHMDYYNSFVIHPMLLDILEIMQKHNKGETDFYKKEQLRFSRYAEQQERMISPDGAYPVIGRSIAYRFGTCLL
;
A
#
# COMPACT_ATOMS: atom_id res chain seq x y z
N GLN A 1 1.76 4.69 -20.24
CA GLN A 1 1.57 5.65 -19.14
C GLN A 1 2.32 5.25 -17.85
N ARG A 2 2.20 4.01 -17.32
CA ARG A 2 2.87 3.58 -16.07
C ARG A 2 4.40 3.67 -16.12
N GLN A 3 5.02 3.35 -17.27
CA GLN A 3 6.48 3.49 -17.44
C GLN A 3 6.94 4.94 -17.47
N MET A 4 6.13 5.87 -17.97
CA MET A 4 6.43 7.29 -17.95
C MET A 4 6.45 7.84 -16.51
N CYS A 5 5.48 7.49 -15.68
CA CYS A 5 5.39 7.99 -14.31
C CYS A 5 6.63 7.66 -13.47
N ILE A 6 7.14 6.43 -13.51
CA ILE A 6 8.33 6.06 -12.73
C ILE A 6 9.59 6.72 -13.28
N ARG A 7 9.73 6.82 -14.62
CA ARG A 7 10.89 7.47 -15.26
C ARG A 7 10.92 8.97 -15.01
N ASP A 8 9.78 9.64 -15.08
CA ASP A 8 9.70 11.07 -14.85
C ASP A 8 9.95 11.41 -13.38
N ARG A 9 9.43 10.56 -12.47
CA ARG A 9 9.72 10.71 -11.04
C ARG A 9 11.19 10.49 -10.71
N SER A 10 11.85 9.51 -11.33
CA SER A 10 13.28 9.28 -11.09
C SER A 10 14.16 10.48 -11.50
N LYS A 11 13.61 11.39 -12.29
CA LYS A 11 14.27 12.64 -12.70
C LYS A 11 13.79 13.87 -11.92
N GLY A 12 12.84 13.72 -10.99
CA GLY A 12 12.21 14.84 -10.30
C GLY A 12 11.30 15.68 -11.21
N GLU A 13 10.71 15.08 -12.23
CA GLU A 13 9.87 15.73 -13.24
C GLU A 13 8.42 15.24 -13.24
N LEU A 14 8.02 14.42 -12.25
CA LEU A 14 6.69 13.82 -12.27
C LEU A 14 5.59 14.86 -12.19
N LYS A 15 5.67 15.80 -11.24
CA LYS A 15 4.64 16.84 -11.09
C LYS A 15 4.51 17.73 -12.32
N LYS A 16 5.61 17.95 -13.03
CA LYS A 16 5.64 18.69 -14.30
C LYS A 16 4.93 17.94 -15.41
N ASN A 17 5.15 16.63 -15.52
CA ASN A 17 4.72 15.79 -16.63
C ASN A 17 3.40 15.04 -16.38
N MET A 18 2.94 14.99 -15.12
CA MET A 18 1.69 14.39 -14.72
C MET A 18 0.75 15.44 -14.12
N PRO A 19 0.03 16.20 -14.96
CA PRO A 19 -0.95 17.16 -14.47
C PRO A 19 -2.05 16.43 -13.70
N VAL A 20 -2.60 17.12 -12.70
CA VAL A 20 -3.73 16.60 -11.94
C VAL A 20 -5.01 16.89 -12.71
N GLU A 21 -5.66 15.84 -13.18
CA GLU A 21 -6.96 15.92 -13.82
C GLU A 21 -8.07 15.89 -12.77
N THR A 22 -9.03 16.78 -12.90
CA THR A 22 -10.24 16.84 -12.08
C THR A 22 -11.47 16.84 -12.96
N ILE A 23 -12.59 16.35 -12.44
CA ILE A 23 -13.87 16.44 -13.16
C ILE A 23 -14.21 17.92 -13.34
N SER A 24 -14.56 18.30 -14.58
CA SER A 24 -14.93 19.66 -14.93
C SER A 24 -16.07 20.17 -14.02
N GLY A 25 -15.89 21.34 -13.42
CA GLY A 25 -16.87 21.98 -12.56
C GLY A 25 -16.87 21.51 -11.08
N VAL A 26 -16.04 20.56 -10.71
CA VAL A 26 -15.87 20.12 -9.31
C VAL A 26 -14.43 20.35 -8.87
N PRO A 27 -14.12 21.50 -8.26
CA PRO A 27 -12.81 21.72 -7.67
C PRO A 27 -12.58 20.67 -6.57
N ASN A 28 -11.62 19.78 -6.75
CA ASN A 28 -11.21 18.88 -5.69
C ASN A 28 -9.73 19.13 -5.33
N PRO A 29 -9.47 20.20 -4.56
CA PRO A 29 -8.12 20.58 -4.18
C PRO A 29 -7.43 19.51 -3.31
N SER A 30 -8.17 18.60 -2.68
CA SER A 30 -7.59 17.51 -1.90
C SER A 30 -6.95 16.46 -2.80
N ASN A 31 -7.62 16.05 -3.88
CA ASN A 31 -7.07 15.08 -4.84
C ASN A 31 -5.84 15.64 -5.55
N ALA A 32 -5.86 16.91 -5.93
CA ALA A 32 -4.72 17.57 -6.55
C ALA A 32 -3.43 17.47 -5.72
N ARG A 33 -3.57 17.42 -4.40
CA ARG A 33 -2.42 17.39 -3.47
C ARG A 33 -1.93 15.97 -3.16
N THR A 34 -2.70 14.94 -3.45
CA THR A 34 -2.40 13.55 -3.06
C THR A 34 -2.17 12.60 -4.23
N THR A 35 -2.62 12.96 -5.43
CA THR A 35 -2.51 12.14 -6.65
C THR A 35 -1.11 11.56 -6.87
N HIS A 36 -0.07 12.34 -6.64
CA HIS A 36 1.30 11.90 -6.86
C HIS A 36 1.79 10.90 -5.81
N LEU A 37 1.33 11.01 -4.56
CA LEU A 37 1.60 10.02 -3.51
C LEU A 37 0.84 8.72 -3.80
N GLU A 38 -0.44 8.82 -4.19
CA GLU A 38 -1.25 7.67 -4.61
C GLU A 38 -0.58 6.92 -5.77
N ALA A 39 -0.12 7.64 -6.79
CA ALA A 39 0.56 7.05 -7.95
C ALA A 39 1.84 6.28 -7.54
N LEU A 40 2.64 6.83 -6.61
CA LEU A 40 3.83 6.14 -6.12
C LEU A 40 3.46 4.92 -5.27
N GLY A 41 2.64 5.10 -4.25
CA GLY A 41 2.32 4.04 -3.27
C GLY A 41 1.71 2.83 -3.93
N ARG A 42 0.72 3.03 -4.80
CA ARG A 42 0.05 1.91 -5.48
C ARG A 42 0.89 1.24 -6.56
N LEU A 43 1.71 2.00 -7.29
CA LEU A 43 2.65 1.40 -8.22
C LEU A 43 3.70 0.58 -7.47
N PHE A 44 4.23 1.13 -6.39
CA PHE A 44 5.28 0.49 -5.63
C PHE A 44 4.82 -0.82 -4.98
N VAL A 45 3.67 -0.83 -4.29
CA VAL A 45 3.17 -2.05 -3.65
C VAL A 45 2.93 -3.18 -4.65
N GLY A 46 2.46 -2.84 -5.86
CA GLY A 46 2.24 -3.82 -6.92
C GLY A 46 3.55 -4.37 -7.52
N MET A 47 4.62 -3.58 -7.52
CA MET A 47 5.92 -3.99 -8.05
C MET A 47 6.83 -4.63 -7.00
N ALA A 48 6.64 -4.33 -5.74
CA ALA A 48 7.57 -4.67 -4.66
C ALA A 48 7.93 -6.16 -4.58
N PRO A 49 6.99 -7.13 -4.65
CA PRO A 49 7.35 -8.54 -4.61
C PRO A 49 8.23 -8.96 -5.78
N TRP A 50 7.96 -8.44 -6.97
CA TRP A 50 8.76 -8.72 -8.16
C TRP A 50 10.15 -8.08 -8.07
N LEU A 51 10.26 -6.84 -7.58
CA LEU A 51 11.54 -6.17 -7.37
C LEU A 51 12.40 -6.89 -6.33
N GLU A 52 11.78 -7.46 -5.27
CA GLU A 52 12.51 -8.16 -4.20
C GLU A 52 13.23 -9.42 -4.69
N LEU A 53 12.82 -10.01 -5.82
CA LEU A 53 13.55 -11.11 -6.46
C LEU A 53 14.98 -10.71 -6.87
N GLY A 54 15.22 -9.41 -7.04
CA GLY A 54 16.54 -8.88 -7.38
C GLY A 54 16.96 -9.14 -8.84
N PRO A 55 18.12 -8.60 -9.25
CA PRO A 55 18.69 -8.84 -10.58
C PRO A 55 19.22 -10.27 -10.71
N ASP A 56 19.14 -10.79 -11.92
CA ASP A 56 19.78 -12.03 -12.33
C ASP A 56 20.20 -11.95 -13.81
N ASN A 57 20.80 -13.01 -14.34
CA ASN A 57 21.33 -13.06 -15.72
C ASN A 57 20.24 -13.24 -16.79
N THR A 58 18.97 -13.34 -16.42
CA THR A 58 17.86 -13.41 -17.37
C THR A 58 17.50 -12.03 -17.93
N GLN A 59 16.80 -11.99 -19.05
CA GLN A 59 16.27 -10.75 -19.60
C GLN A 59 15.33 -10.06 -18.57
N GLU A 60 14.54 -10.85 -17.85
CA GLU A 60 13.65 -10.32 -16.82
C GLU A 60 14.43 -9.75 -15.62
N GLY A 61 15.51 -10.43 -15.18
CA GLY A 61 16.39 -9.96 -14.12
C GLY A 61 17.06 -8.62 -14.44
N GLN A 62 17.47 -8.41 -15.70
CA GLN A 62 17.99 -7.11 -16.17
C GLN A 62 16.92 -6.02 -16.16
N ILE A 63 15.68 -6.37 -16.50
CA ILE A 63 14.54 -5.44 -16.40
C ILE A 63 14.28 -5.09 -14.94
N ARG A 64 14.31 -6.07 -14.02
CA ARG A 64 14.17 -5.82 -12.56
C ARG A 64 15.23 -4.86 -12.04
N GLU A 65 16.49 -5.06 -12.41
CA GLU A 65 17.58 -4.16 -12.02
C GLU A 65 17.30 -2.71 -12.41
N LYS A 66 16.89 -2.50 -13.66
CA LYS A 66 16.49 -1.18 -14.15
C LYS A 66 15.35 -0.58 -13.29
N TYR A 67 14.33 -1.36 -12.97
CA TYR A 67 13.18 -0.86 -12.21
C TYR A 67 13.48 -0.69 -10.72
N ILE A 68 14.37 -1.48 -10.14
CA ILE A 68 14.89 -1.27 -8.78
C ILE A 68 15.55 0.12 -8.71
N ARG A 69 16.43 0.45 -9.65
CA ARG A 69 17.09 1.75 -9.70
C ARG A 69 16.08 2.89 -9.85
N LEU A 70 15.19 2.79 -10.84
CA LEU A 70 14.16 3.81 -11.06
C LEU A 70 13.24 4.02 -9.85
N MET A 71 12.87 2.94 -9.16
CA MET A 71 12.03 3.02 -7.96
C MET A 71 12.81 3.69 -6.80
N THR A 72 14.06 3.32 -6.58
CA THR A 72 14.92 3.92 -5.55
C THR A 72 15.09 5.43 -5.78
N GLU A 73 15.37 5.84 -7.02
CA GLU A 73 15.47 7.25 -7.39
C GLU A 73 14.13 7.99 -7.21
N SER A 74 13.02 7.35 -7.60
CA SER A 74 11.67 7.89 -7.43
C SER A 74 11.29 8.12 -5.98
N ILE A 75 11.66 7.18 -5.11
CA ILE A 75 11.45 7.30 -3.65
C ILE A 75 12.30 8.45 -3.11
N ASN A 76 13.56 8.54 -3.51
CA ASN A 76 14.43 9.63 -3.09
C ASN A 76 13.83 11.00 -3.41
N HIS A 77 13.39 11.22 -4.65
CA HIS A 77 12.74 12.48 -5.02
C HIS A 77 11.43 12.72 -4.27
N GLY A 78 10.61 11.69 -4.09
CA GLY A 78 9.32 11.80 -3.42
C GLY A 78 9.43 12.16 -1.92
N PHE A 79 10.50 11.75 -1.26
CA PHE A 79 10.71 11.98 0.18
C PHE A 79 11.77 13.05 0.50
N ASN A 80 12.45 13.61 -0.50
CA ASN A 80 13.40 14.70 -0.30
C ASN A 80 12.65 16.04 -0.29
N PRO A 81 12.65 16.79 0.86
CA PRO A 81 11.98 18.10 0.95
C PRO A 81 12.50 19.15 -0.03
N GLN A 82 13.71 18.98 -0.56
CA GLN A 82 14.31 19.89 -1.54
C GLN A 82 13.95 19.53 -2.99
N SER A 83 13.30 18.39 -3.21
CA SER A 83 12.92 17.96 -4.55
C SER A 83 11.67 18.69 -5.04
N PRO A 84 11.59 19.08 -6.33
CA PRO A 84 10.34 19.58 -6.92
C PRO A 84 9.20 18.54 -6.86
N ASP A 85 9.55 17.26 -6.80
CA ASP A 85 8.60 16.15 -6.68
C ASP A 85 8.28 15.73 -5.23
N TYR A 86 8.72 16.51 -4.23
CA TYR A 86 8.39 16.23 -2.83
C TYR A 86 6.90 16.01 -2.61
N LEU A 87 6.55 14.92 -1.96
CA LEU A 87 5.17 14.49 -1.79
C LEU A 87 4.48 15.16 -0.60
N ASN A 88 3.17 15.18 -0.64
CA ASN A 88 2.37 15.70 0.46
C ASN A 88 1.95 14.59 1.42
N PHE A 89 2.32 14.72 2.69
CA PHE A 89 2.04 13.74 3.75
C PHE A 89 1.05 14.25 4.82
N THR A 90 0.63 15.52 4.79
CA THR A 90 -0.04 16.14 5.95
C THR A 90 -1.30 16.94 5.64
N VAL A 91 -1.49 17.39 4.41
CA VAL A 91 -2.50 18.43 4.11
C VAL A 91 -3.95 17.92 4.13
N THR A 92 -4.17 16.62 4.01
CA THR A 92 -5.51 16.00 4.06
C THR A 92 -5.46 14.69 4.81
N ARG A 93 -6.55 13.92 4.84
CA ARG A 93 -6.53 12.56 5.40
C ARG A 93 -6.02 11.51 4.40
N GLN A 94 -6.13 11.76 3.11
CA GLN A 94 -5.78 10.82 2.05
C GLN A 94 -4.32 10.32 2.11
N PRO A 95 -3.30 11.11 2.53
CA PRO A 95 -1.94 10.61 2.72
C PRO A 95 -1.84 9.37 3.59
N LEU A 96 -2.74 9.16 4.55
CA LEU A 96 -2.76 7.92 5.35
C LEU A 96 -2.96 6.68 4.47
N VAL A 97 -3.90 6.75 3.52
CA VAL A 97 -4.20 5.66 2.58
C VAL A 97 -2.99 5.36 1.69
N ASP A 98 -2.49 6.40 1.03
CA ASP A 98 -1.48 6.25 0.00
C ASP A 98 -0.11 5.88 0.58
N THR A 99 0.19 6.39 1.78
CA THR A 99 1.39 6.00 2.54
C THR A 99 1.29 4.56 3.05
N ALA A 100 0.12 4.06 3.41
CA ALA A 100 -0.03 2.67 3.82
C ALA A 100 0.31 1.68 2.69
N PHE A 101 -0.07 1.98 1.45
CA PHE A 101 0.39 1.19 0.28
C PHE A 101 1.90 1.30 0.07
N PHE A 102 2.47 2.48 0.26
CA PHE A 102 3.93 2.65 0.21
C PHE A 102 4.63 1.83 1.30
N CYS A 103 4.12 1.84 2.52
CA CYS A 103 4.61 1.04 3.65
C CYS A 103 4.58 -0.46 3.32
N GLN A 104 3.46 -0.94 2.79
CA GLN A 104 3.32 -2.33 2.37
C GLN A 104 4.36 -2.70 1.29
N GLY A 105 4.63 -1.81 0.36
CA GLY A 105 5.72 -1.97 -0.62
C GLY A 105 7.10 -2.08 0.03
N LEU A 106 7.40 -1.26 1.05
CA LEU A 106 8.66 -1.34 1.80
C LEU A 106 8.82 -2.67 2.52
N LEU A 107 7.77 -3.15 3.20
CA LEU A 107 7.78 -4.43 3.91
C LEU A 107 8.01 -5.61 2.95
N ARG A 108 7.50 -5.52 1.72
CA ARG A 108 7.63 -6.56 0.68
C ARG A 108 8.92 -6.47 -0.15
N SER A 109 9.72 -5.42 0.02
CA SER A 109 10.98 -5.23 -0.71
C SER A 109 12.13 -4.72 0.18
N PRO A 110 12.40 -5.41 1.32
CA PRO A 110 13.37 -4.94 2.30
C PRO A 110 14.81 -4.95 1.78
N LYS A 111 15.20 -5.93 0.96
CA LYS A 111 16.57 -6.10 0.46
C LYS A 111 16.84 -5.25 -0.77
N GLN A 112 15.89 -5.21 -1.70
CA GLN A 112 16.13 -4.59 -2.99
C GLN A 112 15.77 -3.10 -3.03
N ILE A 113 14.92 -2.66 -2.11
CA ILE A 113 14.55 -1.23 -2.02
C ILE A 113 15.03 -0.64 -0.69
N TRP A 114 14.46 -1.02 0.46
CA TRP A 114 14.77 -0.36 1.72
C TRP A 114 16.28 -0.30 2.03
N SER A 115 16.99 -1.43 1.94
CA SER A 115 18.43 -1.48 2.25
C SER A 115 19.32 -0.72 1.26
N LYS A 116 18.81 -0.42 0.06
CA LYS A 116 19.54 0.34 -0.98
C LYS A 116 19.29 1.85 -0.93
N LEU A 117 18.33 2.30 -0.11
CA LEU A 117 18.10 3.72 0.10
C LEU A 117 19.23 4.33 0.94
N SER A 118 19.60 5.57 0.64
CA SER A 118 20.56 6.32 1.47
C SER A 118 20.02 6.52 2.88
N ALA A 119 20.91 6.67 3.85
CA ALA A 119 20.52 6.97 5.24
C ALA A 119 19.67 8.25 5.35
N GLU A 120 19.93 9.24 4.50
CA GLU A 120 19.12 10.45 4.42
C GLU A 120 17.70 10.16 3.93
N THR A 121 17.57 9.39 2.85
CA THR A 121 16.25 9.00 2.33
C THR A 121 15.46 8.17 3.34
N GLN A 122 16.12 7.21 4.00
CA GLN A 122 15.50 6.42 5.07
C GLN A 122 15.01 7.32 6.22
N LYS A 123 15.81 8.27 6.65
CA LYS A 123 15.43 9.27 7.67
C LYS A 123 14.23 10.10 7.23
N ASN A 124 14.21 10.56 5.99
CA ASN A 124 13.09 11.34 5.43
C ASN A 124 11.80 10.51 5.38
N ILE A 125 11.89 9.24 5.01
CA ILE A 125 10.76 8.31 5.05
C ILE A 125 10.23 8.17 6.47
N LEU A 126 11.09 7.86 7.45
CA LEU A 126 10.67 7.71 8.85
C LEU A 126 10.00 8.99 9.38
N ASN A 127 10.51 10.15 9.05
CA ASN A 127 9.90 11.43 9.41
C ASN A 127 8.50 11.60 8.79
N ALA A 128 8.33 11.21 7.52
CA ALA A 128 7.04 11.24 6.85
C ALA A 128 6.05 10.26 7.50
N LEU A 129 6.47 9.03 7.80
CA LEU A 129 5.64 8.04 8.48
C LEU A 129 5.16 8.54 9.85
N GLN A 130 6.05 9.16 10.64
CA GLN A 130 5.71 9.76 11.93
C GLN A 130 4.72 10.93 11.82
N GLN A 131 4.68 11.65 10.70
CA GLN A 131 3.67 12.67 10.46
C GLN A 131 2.34 12.05 10.07
N VAL A 132 2.36 11.07 9.17
CA VAL A 132 1.16 10.36 8.70
C VAL A 132 0.49 9.57 9.81
N SER A 133 1.24 8.99 10.74
CA SER A 133 0.70 8.22 11.88
C SER A 133 -0.22 9.05 12.81
N LYS A 134 -0.13 10.38 12.75
CA LYS A 134 -1.01 11.29 13.50
C LYS A 134 -2.38 11.50 12.85
N ILE A 135 -2.57 11.05 11.62
CA ILE A 135 -3.84 11.19 10.90
C ILE A 135 -4.83 10.17 11.47
N LYS A 136 -5.95 10.66 11.99
CA LYS A 136 -7.00 9.80 12.54
C LYS A 136 -7.74 9.08 11.40
N PRO A 137 -7.76 7.74 11.40
CA PRO A 137 -8.56 6.96 10.45
C PRO A 137 -10.05 7.10 10.75
N VAL A 138 -10.89 6.74 9.77
CA VAL A 138 -12.33 6.51 9.97
C VAL A 138 -12.56 5.03 10.30
N GLU A 139 -13.71 4.71 10.91
CA GLU A 139 -14.13 3.35 11.28
C GLU A 139 -14.49 2.51 10.04
N SER A 140 -13.48 2.05 9.32
CA SER A 140 -13.57 1.28 8.08
C SER A 140 -12.23 0.59 7.79
N ASN A 141 -11.99 0.16 6.55
CA ASN A 141 -10.68 -0.33 6.12
C ASN A 141 -9.52 0.66 6.43
N TRP A 142 -9.81 1.92 6.71
CA TRP A 142 -8.81 2.92 7.09
C TRP A 142 -8.08 2.59 8.38
N LEU A 143 -8.66 1.80 9.26
CA LEU A 143 -7.96 1.30 10.46
C LEU A 143 -6.72 0.48 10.09
N LEU A 144 -6.79 -0.30 8.99
CA LEU A 144 -5.64 -1.04 8.49
C LEU A 144 -4.56 -0.13 7.91
N PHE A 145 -4.91 1.01 7.33
CA PHE A 145 -3.91 1.97 6.86
C PHE A 145 -3.11 2.54 8.04
N SER A 146 -3.79 2.90 9.12
CA SER A 146 -3.11 3.38 10.33
C SER A 146 -2.24 2.28 10.96
N ALA A 147 -2.76 1.06 11.05
CA ALA A 147 -2.03 -0.08 11.57
C ALA A 147 -0.80 -0.45 10.71
N MET A 148 -0.92 -0.34 9.37
CA MET A 148 0.18 -0.63 8.44
C MET A 148 1.33 0.36 8.59
N VAL A 149 1.05 1.65 8.78
CA VAL A 149 2.08 2.67 9.04
C VAL A 149 2.82 2.35 10.34
N GLU A 150 2.10 2.00 11.41
CA GLU A 150 2.71 1.67 12.69
C GLU A 150 3.46 0.33 12.64
N ALA A 151 2.94 -0.69 11.95
CA ALA A 151 3.66 -1.95 11.75
C ALA A 151 4.97 -1.74 10.98
N THR A 152 4.97 -0.83 10.00
CA THR A 152 6.18 -0.47 9.27
C THR A 152 7.17 0.28 10.15
N LEU A 153 6.72 1.20 11.00
CA LEU A 153 7.58 1.85 11.99
C LEU A 153 8.18 0.82 12.97
N LEU A 154 7.39 -0.15 13.43
CA LEU A 154 7.87 -1.25 14.27
C LEU A 154 8.98 -2.04 13.57
N GLU A 155 8.75 -2.45 12.32
CA GLU A 155 9.72 -3.24 11.55
C GLU A 155 11.03 -2.47 11.32
N LEU A 156 10.94 -1.19 10.95
CA LEU A 156 12.12 -0.41 10.56
C LEU A 156 12.89 0.19 11.74
N THR A 157 12.25 0.39 12.89
CA THR A 157 12.86 1.11 14.03
C THR A 157 12.82 0.34 15.36
N GLY A 158 12.08 -0.75 15.41
CA GLY A 158 11.78 -1.48 16.65
C GLY A 158 10.77 -0.77 17.57
N LYS A 159 10.19 0.36 17.15
CA LYS A 159 9.27 1.19 17.95
C LYS A 159 8.04 1.61 17.14
N CYS A 160 6.87 1.56 17.77
CA CYS A 160 5.61 2.06 17.21
C CYS A 160 4.62 2.42 18.30
N ASN A 161 3.52 3.04 17.91
CA ASN A 161 2.31 3.08 18.74
C ASN A 161 1.51 1.80 18.50
N MET A 162 1.39 0.95 19.52
CA MET A 162 0.67 -0.32 19.40
C MET A 162 -0.84 -0.15 19.24
N HIS A 163 -1.41 0.92 19.78
CA HIS A 163 -2.88 1.11 19.83
C HIS A 163 -3.57 1.03 18.46
N PRO A 164 -3.10 1.68 17.37
CA PRO A 164 -3.73 1.53 16.06
C PRO A 164 -3.70 0.08 15.53
N ILE A 165 -2.64 -0.67 15.81
CA ILE A 165 -2.51 -2.07 15.39
C ILE A 165 -3.51 -2.95 16.15
N GLU A 166 -3.49 -2.88 17.49
CA GLU A 166 -4.38 -3.66 18.37
C GLU A 166 -5.84 -3.34 18.10
N TYR A 167 -6.16 -2.06 17.93
CA TYR A 167 -7.51 -1.61 17.64
C TYR A 167 -8.00 -2.12 16.27
N ALA A 168 -7.19 -2.01 15.24
CA ALA A 168 -7.54 -2.54 13.92
C ALA A 168 -7.79 -4.05 13.96
N ILE A 169 -6.90 -4.83 14.59
CA ILE A 169 -7.05 -6.28 14.73
C ILE A 169 -8.35 -6.62 15.46
N MET A 170 -8.65 -5.93 16.57
CA MET A 170 -9.88 -6.12 17.33
C MET A 170 -11.11 -5.88 16.45
N ARG A 171 -11.15 -4.75 15.75
CA ARG A 171 -12.29 -4.40 14.88
C ARG A 171 -12.47 -5.36 13.72
N PHE A 172 -11.39 -5.82 13.08
CA PHE A 172 -11.50 -6.80 11.99
C PHE A 172 -11.90 -8.20 12.48
N LYS A 173 -11.60 -8.59 13.71
CA LYS A 173 -12.19 -9.78 14.32
C LYS A 173 -13.71 -9.67 14.45
N GLU A 174 -14.23 -8.51 14.85
CA GLU A 174 -15.67 -8.24 14.96
C GLU A 174 -16.36 -8.11 13.61
N TRP A 175 -15.68 -7.56 12.61
CA TRP A 175 -16.22 -7.33 11.27
C TRP A 175 -16.14 -8.54 10.33
N TYR A 176 -15.66 -9.67 10.81
CA TYR A 176 -15.70 -10.91 10.06
C TYR A 176 -17.14 -11.39 9.82
N LYS A 177 -17.50 -11.64 8.55
CA LYS A 177 -18.86 -11.96 8.12
C LYS A 177 -19.09 -13.44 7.77
N GLY A 178 -18.06 -14.26 7.90
CA GLY A 178 -18.08 -15.66 7.50
C GLY A 178 -17.55 -15.86 6.08
N ASP A 179 -17.25 -17.11 5.74
CA ASP A 179 -16.72 -17.58 4.45
C ASP A 179 -15.66 -16.64 3.85
N SER A 180 -14.76 -16.19 4.73
CA SER A 180 -13.61 -15.34 4.38
C SER A 180 -13.91 -13.89 3.94
N TRP A 181 -15.11 -13.42 4.16
CA TRP A 181 -15.47 -12.02 3.93
C TRP A 181 -15.39 -11.19 5.20
N TYR A 182 -14.86 -9.99 5.04
CA TYR A 182 -14.87 -8.94 6.05
C TYR A 182 -15.80 -7.81 5.64
N GLY A 183 -16.47 -7.22 6.61
CA GLY A 183 -17.11 -5.93 6.44
C GLY A 183 -16.06 -4.80 6.34
N ASP A 184 -16.43 -3.74 5.64
CA ASP A 184 -15.69 -2.47 5.65
C ASP A 184 -16.36 -1.54 6.67
N GLY A 185 -16.09 -1.80 7.94
CA GLY A 185 -16.89 -1.39 9.07
C GLY A 185 -17.89 -2.49 9.45
N ILE A 186 -18.95 -2.10 10.19
CA ILE A 186 -19.92 -3.07 10.71
C ILE A 186 -20.75 -3.77 9.61
N ASN A 187 -20.91 -3.14 8.45
CA ASN A 187 -21.72 -3.66 7.36
C ASN A 187 -20.87 -4.38 6.32
N LEU A 188 -21.43 -5.44 5.73
CA LEU A 188 -20.83 -6.09 4.58
C LEU A 188 -20.99 -5.20 3.33
N HIS A 189 -19.90 -4.98 2.64
CA HIS A 189 -19.88 -4.42 1.29
C HIS A 189 -19.21 -5.43 0.37
N MET A 190 -19.94 -5.95 -0.59
CA MET A 190 -19.38 -6.86 -1.58
C MET A 190 -18.58 -6.06 -2.61
N ASP A 191 -17.31 -5.93 -2.35
CA ASP A 191 -16.39 -5.18 -3.20
C ASP A 191 -14.93 -5.67 -3.06
N TYR A 192 -14.04 -5.14 -3.90
CA TYR A 192 -12.64 -5.53 -3.95
C TYR A 192 -11.76 -4.97 -2.82
N TYR A 193 -12.32 -4.29 -1.82
CA TYR A 193 -11.51 -3.88 -0.64
C TYR A 193 -11.02 -5.07 0.16
N ASN A 194 -11.74 -6.20 0.15
CA ASN A 194 -11.22 -7.44 0.72
C ASN A 194 -9.96 -7.93 0.00
N SER A 195 -9.88 -7.81 -1.34
CA SER A 195 -8.70 -8.19 -2.15
C SER A 195 -7.54 -7.23 -2.00
N PHE A 196 -7.81 -5.93 -2.05
CA PHE A 196 -6.76 -4.90 -2.18
C PHE A 196 -6.23 -4.38 -0.86
N VAL A 197 -7.04 -4.43 0.19
CA VAL A 197 -6.74 -3.78 1.46
C VAL A 197 -6.84 -4.78 2.60
N ILE A 198 -8.03 -5.38 2.81
CA ILE A 198 -8.34 -6.03 4.07
C ILE A 198 -7.45 -7.26 4.28
N HIS A 199 -7.54 -8.26 3.44
CA HIS A 199 -6.74 -9.47 3.58
C HIS A 199 -5.23 -9.19 3.46
N PRO A 200 -4.73 -8.50 2.41
CA PRO A 200 -3.29 -8.30 2.26
C PRO A 200 -2.68 -7.51 3.41
N MET A 201 -3.31 -6.40 3.83
CA MET A 201 -2.75 -5.58 4.88
C MET A 201 -2.88 -6.23 6.25
N LEU A 202 -3.99 -6.92 6.53
CA LEU A 202 -4.17 -7.64 7.80
C LEU A 202 -3.12 -8.75 7.93
N LEU A 203 -2.85 -9.51 6.87
CA LEU A 203 -1.80 -10.53 6.87
C LEU A 203 -0.41 -9.93 7.11
N ASP A 204 -0.03 -8.89 6.35
CA ASP A 204 1.28 -8.27 6.49
C ASP A 204 1.47 -7.68 7.91
N ILE A 205 0.43 -7.06 8.49
CA ILE A 205 0.47 -6.54 9.86
C ILE A 205 0.66 -7.69 10.86
N LEU A 206 -0.12 -8.76 10.73
CA LEU A 206 -0.03 -9.91 11.64
C LEU A 206 1.33 -10.62 11.53
N GLU A 207 1.91 -10.71 10.34
CA GLU A 207 3.25 -11.26 10.13
C GLU A 207 4.32 -10.44 10.86
N ILE A 208 4.29 -9.11 10.72
CA ILE A 208 5.21 -8.22 11.46
C ILE A 208 5.02 -8.38 12.97
N MET A 209 3.79 -8.47 13.43
CA MET A 209 3.49 -8.70 14.86
C MET A 209 4.07 -10.03 15.36
N GLN A 210 3.98 -11.12 14.54
CA GLN A 210 4.61 -12.42 14.89
C GLN A 210 6.13 -12.28 14.96
N LYS A 211 6.74 -11.67 13.95
CA LYS A 211 8.19 -11.46 13.87
C LYS A 211 8.75 -10.74 15.10
N HIS A 212 8.00 -9.80 15.63
CA HIS A 212 8.36 -9.03 16.83
C HIS A 212 7.85 -9.64 18.16
N ASN A 213 7.33 -10.87 18.14
CA ASN A 213 6.77 -11.57 19.33
C ASN A 213 5.64 -10.78 20.04
N LYS A 214 4.84 -10.05 19.27
CA LYS A 214 3.71 -9.23 19.74
C LYS A 214 2.36 -9.69 19.19
N GLY A 215 2.34 -10.75 18.38
CA GLY A 215 1.16 -11.20 17.66
C GLY A 215 0.46 -12.38 18.33
N GLU A 216 -0.81 -12.56 17.97
CA GLU A 216 -1.62 -13.72 18.30
C GLU A 216 -1.44 -14.80 17.22
N THR A 217 -0.63 -15.81 17.50
CA THR A 217 -0.28 -16.87 16.52
C THR A 217 -1.51 -17.58 15.96
N ASP A 218 -2.51 -17.86 16.79
CA ASP A 218 -3.73 -18.55 16.33
C ASP A 218 -4.56 -17.68 15.39
N PHE A 219 -4.62 -16.38 15.64
CA PHE A 219 -5.33 -15.47 14.73
C PHE A 219 -4.58 -15.31 13.42
N TYR A 220 -3.25 -15.25 13.43
CA TYR A 220 -2.44 -15.20 12.20
C TYR A 220 -2.66 -16.45 11.34
N LYS A 221 -2.58 -17.66 11.91
CA LYS A 221 -2.88 -18.91 11.18
C LYS A 221 -4.30 -18.94 10.61
N LYS A 222 -5.26 -18.48 11.40
CA LYS A 222 -6.66 -18.39 10.96
C LYS A 222 -6.83 -17.44 9.79
N GLU A 223 -6.13 -16.32 9.80
CA GLU A 223 -6.18 -15.35 8.71
C GLU A 223 -5.53 -15.87 7.43
N GLN A 224 -4.45 -16.64 7.52
CA GLN A 224 -3.87 -17.32 6.35
C GLN A 224 -4.88 -18.27 5.69
N LEU A 225 -5.63 -19.03 6.48
CA LEU A 225 -6.69 -19.92 5.95
C LEU A 225 -7.84 -19.12 5.33
N ARG A 226 -8.25 -18.01 5.95
CA ARG A 226 -9.27 -17.12 5.40
C ARG A 226 -8.84 -16.50 4.08
N PHE A 227 -7.61 -16.04 4.01
CA PHE A 227 -7.06 -15.47 2.77
C PHE A 227 -7.04 -16.49 1.64
N SER A 228 -6.57 -17.72 1.90
CA SER A 228 -6.60 -18.81 0.92
C SER A 228 -8.02 -19.12 0.43
N ARG A 229 -8.97 -19.20 1.35
CA ARG A 229 -10.37 -19.43 1.01
C ARG A 229 -10.99 -18.28 0.19
N TYR A 230 -10.61 -17.04 0.52
CA TYR A 230 -11.05 -15.88 -0.26
C TYR A 230 -10.47 -15.91 -1.68
N ALA A 231 -9.19 -16.29 -1.84
CA ALA A 231 -8.54 -16.43 -3.13
C ALA A 231 -9.25 -17.47 -4.02
N GLU A 232 -9.66 -18.63 -3.47
CA GLU A 232 -10.45 -19.63 -4.20
C GLU A 232 -11.78 -19.06 -4.74
N GLN A 233 -12.41 -18.17 -3.97
CA GLN A 233 -13.65 -17.52 -4.43
C GLN A 233 -13.37 -16.54 -5.56
N GLN A 234 -12.29 -15.77 -5.44
CA GLN A 234 -11.89 -14.82 -6.48
C GLN A 234 -11.57 -15.53 -7.79
N GLU A 235 -10.83 -16.64 -7.76
CA GLU A 235 -10.53 -17.46 -8.93
C GLU A 235 -11.81 -17.89 -9.67
N ARG A 236 -12.83 -18.31 -8.93
CA ARG A 236 -14.13 -18.75 -9.49
C ARG A 236 -14.95 -17.62 -10.12
N MET A 237 -14.63 -16.36 -9.81
CA MET A 237 -15.29 -15.20 -10.40
C MET A 237 -14.72 -14.82 -11.76
N ILE A 238 -13.57 -15.38 -12.15
CA ILE A 238 -12.96 -15.15 -13.46
C ILE A 238 -13.78 -15.94 -14.50
N SER A 239 -14.32 -15.23 -15.48
CA SER A 239 -15.06 -15.85 -16.58
C SER A 239 -14.12 -16.53 -17.58
N PRO A 240 -14.64 -17.47 -18.44
CA PRO A 240 -13.80 -18.20 -19.39
C PRO A 240 -13.00 -17.34 -20.37
N ASP A 241 -13.45 -16.12 -20.63
CA ASP A 241 -12.75 -15.14 -21.46
C ASP A 241 -11.72 -14.29 -20.67
N GLY A 242 -11.52 -14.60 -19.39
CA GLY A 242 -10.63 -13.88 -18.50
C GLY A 242 -11.19 -12.56 -17.94
N ALA A 243 -12.45 -12.26 -18.21
CA ALA A 243 -13.10 -11.09 -17.64
C ALA A 243 -13.45 -11.30 -16.17
N TYR A 244 -13.58 -10.20 -15.46
CA TYR A 244 -13.90 -10.16 -14.03
C TYR A 244 -15.13 -9.28 -13.79
N PRO A 245 -16.05 -9.64 -12.89
CA PRO A 245 -17.22 -8.83 -12.65
C PRO A 245 -16.83 -7.46 -12.06
N VAL A 246 -17.40 -6.41 -12.63
CA VAL A 246 -17.24 -5.05 -12.13
C VAL A 246 -18.19 -4.84 -10.97
N ILE A 247 -17.71 -5.07 -9.75
CA ILE A 247 -18.47 -4.92 -8.50
C ILE A 247 -17.79 -3.94 -7.55
N GLY A 248 -18.58 -3.32 -6.69
CA GLY A 248 -18.09 -2.49 -5.60
C GLY A 248 -17.87 -1.04 -5.95
N ARG A 249 -16.99 -0.40 -5.18
CA ARG A 249 -16.81 1.05 -5.16
C ARG A 249 -15.58 1.50 -5.96
N SER A 250 -14.94 2.53 -5.47
CA SER A 250 -13.82 3.23 -6.09
C SER A 250 -12.66 2.34 -6.59
N ILE A 251 -12.41 1.20 -5.98
CA ILE A 251 -11.38 0.26 -6.45
C ILE A 251 -11.72 -0.33 -7.81
N ALA A 252 -13.00 -0.61 -8.10
CA ALA A 252 -13.41 -1.18 -9.36
C ALA A 252 -13.00 -0.33 -10.57
N TYR A 253 -13.14 0.99 -10.48
CA TYR A 253 -12.75 1.88 -11.57
C TYR A 253 -11.28 2.32 -11.54
N ARG A 254 -10.58 2.19 -10.41
CA ARG A 254 -9.15 2.53 -10.33
C ARG A 254 -8.25 1.44 -10.88
N PHE A 255 -8.57 0.20 -10.64
CA PHE A 255 -7.69 -0.94 -10.91
C PHE A 255 -8.34 -2.01 -11.78
N GLY A 256 -9.61 -1.86 -12.10
CA GLY A 256 -10.36 -2.94 -12.71
C GLY A 256 -10.36 -4.15 -11.80
N THR A 257 -9.74 -5.18 -12.24
CA THR A 257 -9.82 -6.49 -11.64
C THR A 257 -8.50 -7.04 -11.14
N CYS A 258 -7.51 -6.21 -10.94
CA CYS A 258 -6.25 -6.70 -10.41
C CYS A 258 -6.46 -7.26 -9.00
N LEU A 259 -6.12 -8.49 -8.83
CA LEU A 259 -6.53 -9.25 -7.67
C LEU A 259 -5.34 -10.00 -7.15
N LEU A 260 -5.34 -10.34 -6.01
CA LEU A 260 -4.43 -11.19 -5.27
C LEU A 260 -3.13 -11.59 -5.94
#